data_3ecc48045a0a923508b4a99d05ee1dd0
#
_entry.id   3ecc48045a0a923508b4a99d05ee1dd0
#
_cell.length_a   1.000
_cell.length_b   1.000
_cell.length_c   1.000
_cell.angle_alpha   90.00
_cell.angle_beta   90.00
_cell.angle_gamma   90.00
#
_symmetry.space_group_name_H-M   'P 1'
#
loop_
_entity.id
_entity.type
_entity.pdbx_description
1 polymer ?
#
loop_
_entity_poly.entity_id
_entity_poly.type
_entity_poly.pdbx_seq_one_letter_code
_entity_poly.pdbx_strand_id
1 'polypeptide(L)'
;MRARYPDCDAIVARDGVEIRYERYGQGRLAILLLPAWSLVHSRHWKMQIPYLARHFTVVCFDGRGSGGSDRPADASAYSDAVFASDALAVMDAAGIGSAVLVSVSRGALWALRLCAEHPDRVLGAVFIAPTARLMPPLAERRVERFDEVIDDPVGWQTYNAHYWKTHYPEFVAFFVRRIFTEPHSTKQIEDATGWALETDGETLTAADRGIERCDAAATRRLAARLACPVLVVHGTDDAVRDYDEGVALARCTGGALVSLTGAGHFPHARDPVRVNLLIKQFADRIRP
;
A
#
# COMPACT_ATOMS: atom_id res chain seq x y z
N MET A 1 9.96 15.33 -5.69
CA MET A 1 9.20 16.47 -6.26
C MET A 1 7.71 16.20 -6.07
N ARG A 2 6.94 17.20 -5.60
CA ARG A 2 5.47 17.12 -5.46
C ARG A 2 4.81 17.60 -6.76
N ALA A 3 3.80 16.88 -7.24
CA ALA A 3 3.01 17.34 -8.39
C ALA A 3 1.96 18.40 -8.00
N ARG A 4 1.55 18.42 -6.72
CA ARG A 4 0.66 19.41 -6.12
C ARG A 4 1.04 19.60 -4.65
N TYR A 5 0.96 20.83 -4.13
CA TYR A 5 1.09 21.09 -2.70
C TYR A 5 -0.21 20.76 -1.97
N PRO A 6 -0.15 20.27 -0.73
CA PRO A 6 -1.34 19.98 0.07
C PRO A 6 -2.06 21.27 0.50
N ASP A 7 -3.37 21.16 0.66
CA ASP A 7 -4.19 22.22 1.25
C ASP A 7 -4.06 22.18 2.80
N CYS A 8 -3.68 21.02 3.36
CA CYS A 8 -3.30 20.82 4.77
C CYS A 8 -2.18 19.79 4.84
N ASP A 9 -1.12 20.10 5.60
CA ASP A 9 0.02 19.23 5.91
C ASP A 9 0.15 19.23 7.43
N ALA A 10 -0.10 18.11 8.09
CA ALA A 10 -0.22 18.03 9.53
C ALA A 10 0.26 16.67 10.08
N ILE A 11 0.33 16.61 11.40
CA ILE A 11 0.74 15.41 12.14
C ILE A 11 -0.39 15.04 13.10
N VAL A 12 -0.67 13.75 13.22
CA VAL A 12 -1.49 13.18 14.28
C VAL A 12 -0.64 12.25 15.12
N ALA A 13 -0.67 12.42 16.44
CA ALA A 13 0.01 11.55 17.38
C ALA A 13 -0.93 10.41 17.81
N ARG A 14 -0.45 9.16 17.73
CA ARG A 14 -1.15 7.97 18.20
C ARG A 14 -0.19 7.00 18.89
N ASP A 15 -0.49 6.70 20.14
CA ASP A 15 0.32 5.82 20.99
C ASP A 15 1.81 6.21 21.02
N GLY A 16 2.09 7.52 21.11
CA GLY A 16 3.45 8.06 21.16
C GLY A 16 4.19 8.08 19.83
N VAL A 17 3.50 7.80 18.71
CA VAL A 17 4.07 7.82 17.35
C VAL A 17 3.40 8.92 16.54
N GLU A 18 4.19 9.78 15.91
CA GLU A 18 3.74 10.85 15.04
C GLU A 18 3.53 10.32 13.61
N ILE A 19 2.31 10.51 13.09
CA ILE A 19 1.91 10.13 11.72
C ILE A 19 1.65 11.41 10.93
N ARG A 20 2.44 11.63 9.91
CA ARG A 20 2.27 12.76 9.00
C ARG A 20 1.24 12.45 7.93
N TYR A 21 0.29 13.36 7.72
CA TYR A 21 -0.71 13.26 6.67
C TYR A 21 -0.87 14.55 5.88
N GLU A 22 -1.38 14.42 4.67
CA GLU A 22 -1.65 15.53 3.77
C GLU A 22 -3.09 15.43 3.26
N ARG A 23 -3.79 16.58 3.18
CA ARG A 23 -5.13 16.68 2.62
C ARG A 23 -5.12 17.60 1.41
N TYR A 24 -5.92 17.23 0.38
CA TYR A 24 -6.02 17.91 -0.89
C TYR A 24 -7.46 17.96 -1.37
N GLY A 25 -7.87 19.08 -1.99
CA GLY A 25 -9.19 19.25 -2.57
C GLY A 25 -10.30 19.41 -1.52
N GLN A 26 -11.51 19.65 -2.01
CA GLN A 26 -12.69 19.97 -1.18
C GLN A 26 -13.97 19.28 -1.72
N GLY A 27 -13.83 18.13 -2.38
CA GLY A 27 -14.98 17.33 -2.87
C GLY A 27 -15.78 16.75 -1.70
N ARG A 28 -17.09 16.55 -1.92
CA ARG A 28 -17.97 15.98 -0.89
C ARG A 28 -17.59 14.55 -0.49
N LEU A 29 -17.19 13.74 -1.45
CA LEU A 29 -16.71 12.38 -1.21
C LEU A 29 -15.21 12.42 -0.86
N ALA A 30 -14.82 11.71 0.20
CA ALA A 30 -13.43 11.56 0.58
C ALA A 30 -12.83 10.28 -0.01
N ILE A 31 -11.55 10.37 -0.41
CA ILE A 31 -10.70 9.23 -0.77
C ILE A 31 -9.51 9.21 0.18
N LEU A 32 -9.32 8.08 0.86
CA LEU A 32 -8.13 7.82 1.66
C LEU A 32 -7.16 6.94 0.86
N LEU A 33 -5.99 7.48 0.55
CA LEU A 33 -4.89 6.77 -0.09
C LEU A 33 -4.01 6.15 0.98
N LEU A 34 -4.07 4.83 1.15
CA LEU A 34 -3.33 4.11 2.17
C LEU A 34 -1.84 3.96 1.81
N PRO A 35 -0.94 3.88 2.80
CA PRO A 35 0.45 3.49 2.55
C PRO A 35 0.54 2.08 1.94
N ALA A 36 1.68 1.77 1.33
CA ALA A 36 1.93 0.45 0.73
C ALA A 36 2.69 -0.49 1.70
N TRP A 37 3.90 -0.16 1.99
CA TRP A 37 4.83 -0.83 2.89
C TRP A 37 5.83 0.23 3.37
N SER A 38 6.44 0.06 4.52
CA SER A 38 7.38 1.04 5.09
C SER A 38 8.60 1.33 4.20
N LEU A 39 8.75 0.63 3.08
CA LEU A 39 9.76 0.89 2.05
C LEU A 39 9.52 2.21 1.30
N VAL A 40 8.26 2.58 1.04
CA VAL A 40 7.92 3.80 0.31
C VAL A 40 6.84 4.59 1.03
N HIS A 41 6.98 5.91 1.05
CA HIS A 41 6.02 6.82 1.66
C HIS A 41 4.96 7.32 0.67
N SER A 42 4.04 8.17 1.12
CA SER A 42 2.86 8.65 0.36
C SER A 42 3.15 9.25 -1.02
N ARG A 43 4.41 9.58 -1.33
CA ARG A 43 4.80 10.10 -2.66
C ARG A 43 4.57 9.11 -3.80
N HIS A 44 4.42 7.84 -3.54
CA HIS A 44 4.03 6.91 -4.60
C HIS A 44 2.65 7.24 -5.19
N TRP A 45 1.80 8.02 -4.48
CA TRP A 45 0.52 8.53 -4.95
C TRP A 45 0.61 9.86 -5.73
N LYS A 46 1.82 10.38 -6.01
CA LYS A 46 2.02 11.70 -6.63
C LYS A 46 1.27 11.91 -7.95
N MET A 47 0.96 10.84 -8.67
CA MET A 47 0.25 10.90 -9.95
C MET A 47 -1.27 10.79 -9.78
N GLN A 48 -1.77 10.30 -8.65
CA GLN A 48 -3.19 10.19 -8.32
C GLN A 48 -3.71 11.48 -7.71
N ILE A 49 -2.96 12.05 -6.78
CA ILE A 49 -3.35 13.22 -5.99
C ILE A 49 -3.81 14.41 -6.86
N PRO A 50 -3.05 14.89 -7.87
CA PRO A 50 -3.46 16.06 -8.64
C PRO A 50 -4.75 15.87 -9.44
N TYR A 51 -4.99 14.65 -9.90
CA TYR A 51 -6.19 14.33 -10.65
C TYR A 51 -7.40 14.15 -9.73
N LEU A 52 -7.28 13.30 -8.71
CA LEU A 52 -8.39 12.98 -7.80
C LEU A 52 -8.82 14.19 -6.98
N ALA A 53 -7.89 15.04 -6.54
CA ALA A 53 -8.19 16.25 -5.76
C ALA A 53 -8.94 17.34 -6.53
N ARG A 54 -9.16 17.17 -7.84
CA ARG A 54 -10.07 18.02 -8.64
C ARG A 54 -11.54 17.66 -8.43
N HIS A 55 -11.81 16.46 -7.93
CA HIS A 55 -13.15 15.88 -7.83
C HIS A 55 -13.54 15.51 -6.40
N PHE A 56 -12.56 15.17 -5.56
CA PHE A 56 -12.73 14.57 -4.25
C PHE A 56 -11.91 15.33 -3.19
N THR A 57 -12.25 15.14 -1.93
CA THR A 57 -11.30 15.37 -0.84
C THR A 57 -10.37 14.15 -0.79
N VAL A 58 -9.07 14.38 -0.96
CA VAL A 58 -8.07 13.31 -0.97
C VAL A 58 -7.19 13.45 0.26
N VAL A 59 -7.05 12.37 1.01
CA VAL A 59 -6.10 12.28 2.14
C VAL A 59 -5.12 11.17 1.86
N CYS A 60 -3.84 11.44 2.11
CA CYS A 60 -2.79 10.42 2.15
C CYS A 60 -1.93 10.64 3.38
N PHE A 61 -1.23 9.62 3.82
CA PHE A 61 -0.33 9.70 4.95
C PHE A 61 0.90 8.82 4.76
N ASP A 62 1.98 9.21 5.41
CA ASP A 62 3.17 8.39 5.49
C ASP A 62 2.95 7.34 6.57
N GLY A 63 3.08 6.07 6.23
CA GLY A 63 2.99 4.99 7.21
C GLY A 63 4.18 5.01 8.17
N ARG A 64 4.02 4.43 9.35
CA ARG A 64 5.13 4.22 10.30
C ARG A 64 6.34 3.64 9.57
N GLY A 65 7.52 4.14 9.90
CA GLY A 65 8.77 3.71 9.29
C GLY A 65 9.11 4.39 7.96
N SER A 66 8.29 5.32 7.44
CA SER A 66 8.53 5.96 6.15
C SER A 66 8.20 7.45 6.14
N GLY A 67 8.79 8.17 5.20
CA GLY A 67 8.55 9.59 4.95
C GLY A 67 8.77 10.46 6.19
N GLY A 68 7.80 11.32 6.48
CA GLY A 68 7.80 12.23 7.62
C GLY A 68 7.16 11.68 8.90
N SER A 69 6.73 10.41 8.91
CA SER A 69 6.24 9.73 10.11
C SER A 69 7.37 9.10 10.89
N ASP A 70 7.13 8.86 12.19
CA ASP A 70 8.11 8.23 13.08
C ASP A 70 8.50 6.82 12.64
N ARG A 71 9.69 6.42 13.10
CA ARG A 71 10.31 5.10 12.84
C ARG A 71 10.51 4.34 14.16
N PRO A 72 9.45 3.75 14.75
CA PRO A 72 9.59 2.96 15.96
C PRO A 72 10.57 1.80 15.75
N ALA A 73 11.42 1.53 16.73
CA ALA A 73 12.35 0.39 16.67
C ALA A 73 11.66 -0.95 17.00
N ASP A 74 10.55 -0.91 17.75
CA ASP A 74 9.82 -2.10 18.14
C ASP A 74 8.93 -2.63 17.00
N ALA A 75 9.11 -3.90 16.66
CA ALA A 75 8.33 -4.58 15.65
C ALA A 75 6.82 -4.58 15.92
N SER A 76 6.40 -4.61 17.20
CA SER A 76 4.98 -4.58 17.57
C SER A 76 4.26 -3.31 17.11
N ALA A 77 5.00 -2.22 16.88
CA ALA A 77 4.48 -0.97 16.35
C ALA A 77 4.07 -1.04 14.86
N TYR A 78 4.34 -2.15 14.17
CA TYR A 78 4.10 -2.31 12.74
C TYR A 78 3.08 -3.41 12.40
N SER A 79 2.24 -3.79 13.36
CA SER A 79 1.19 -4.79 13.09
C SER A 79 0.13 -4.24 12.12
N ASP A 80 -0.56 -5.15 11.40
CA ASP A 80 -1.62 -4.75 10.46
C ASP A 80 -2.78 -4.03 11.20
N ALA A 81 -3.05 -4.38 12.46
CA ALA A 81 -4.01 -3.69 13.31
C ALA A 81 -3.58 -2.25 13.64
N VAL A 82 -2.29 -2.04 13.90
CA VAL A 82 -1.74 -0.72 14.18
C VAL A 82 -1.86 0.20 12.97
N PHE A 83 -1.51 -0.27 11.76
CA PHE A 83 -1.66 0.52 10.53
C PHE A 83 -3.13 0.85 10.21
N ALA A 84 -4.05 -0.08 10.46
CA ALA A 84 -5.48 0.19 10.30
C ALA A 84 -5.97 1.27 11.29
N SER A 85 -5.50 1.22 12.54
CA SER A 85 -5.81 2.24 13.55
C SER A 85 -5.20 3.60 13.23
N ASP A 86 -3.98 3.64 12.66
CA ASP A 86 -3.36 4.89 12.18
C ASP A 86 -4.21 5.53 11.07
N ALA A 87 -4.74 4.72 10.14
CA ALA A 87 -5.60 5.22 9.09
C ALA A 87 -6.90 5.86 9.65
N LEU A 88 -7.50 5.28 10.68
CA LEU A 88 -8.65 5.87 11.38
C LEU A 88 -8.29 7.19 12.07
N ALA A 89 -7.17 7.23 12.78
CA ALA A 89 -6.70 8.44 13.44
C ALA A 89 -6.43 9.58 12.43
N VAL A 90 -5.89 9.24 11.26
CA VAL A 90 -5.70 10.19 10.15
C VAL A 90 -7.05 10.66 9.60
N MET A 91 -8.04 9.78 9.42
CA MET A 91 -9.38 10.18 8.99
C MET A 91 -10.00 11.16 9.99
N ASP A 92 -9.91 10.86 11.29
CA ASP A 92 -10.45 11.71 12.36
C ASP A 92 -9.77 13.08 12.39
N ALA A 93 -8.43 13.12 12.33
CA ALA A 93 -7.64 14.36 12.31
C ALA A 93 -7.90 15.19 11.05
N ALA A 94 -8.16 14.55 9.92
CA ALA A 94 -8.52 15.21 8.66
C ALA A 94 -9.99 15.66 8.59
N GLY A 95 -10.82 15.35 9.61
CA GLY A 95 -12.25 15.67 9.65
C GLY A 95 -13.10 14.82 8.70
N ILE A 96 -12.70 13.55 8.45
CA ILE A 96 -13.36 12.63 7.51
C ILE A 96 -14.11 11.55 8.27
N GLY A 97 -15.45 11.58 8.21
CA GLY A 97 -16.32 10.57 8.82
C GLY A 97 -16.24 9.22 8.11
N SER A 98 -16.29 9.22 6.79
CA SER A 98 -16.19 8.01 5.96
C SER A 98 -15.50 8.31 4.62
N ALA A 99 -14.87 7.30 4.02
CA ALA A 99 -14.09 7.45 2.78
C ALA A 99 -14.17 6.22 1.87
N VAL A 100 -13.85 6.43 0.59
CA VAL A 100 -13.41 5.36 -0.30
C VAL A 100 -11.93 5.10 -0.01
N LEU A 101 -11.59 3.86 0.32
CA LEU A 101 -10.20 3.45 0.54
C LEU A 101 -9.55 3.08 -0.79
N VAL A 102 -8.35 3.57 -1.03
CA VAL A 102 -7.50 3.13 -2.15
C VAL A 102 -6.20 2.62 -1.58
N SER A 103 -5.89 1.37 -1.83
CA SER A 103 -4.71 0.68 -1.33
C SER A 103 -3.89 0.07 -2.45
N VAL A 104 -2.60 -0.10 -2.21
CA VAL A 104 -1.70 -0.85 -3.08
C VAL A 104 -0.89 -1.84 -2.25
N SER A 105 -0.60 -3.01 -2.83
CA SER A 105 0.27 -4.01 -2.22
C SER A 105 -0.19 -4.38 -0.79
N ARG A 106 0.67 -4.20 0.21
CA ARG A 106 0.40 -4.50 1.62
C ARG A 106 -0.73 -3.67 2.22
N GLY A 107 -0.94 -2.46 1.78
CA GLY A 107 -2.09 -1.64 2.20
C GLY A 107 -3.44 -2.34 2.03
N ALA A 108 -3.50 -3.41 1.21
CA ALA A 108 -4.69 -4.24 1.06
C ALA A 108 -5.12 -4.93 2.36
N LEU A 109 -4.18 -5.42 3.19
CA LEU A 109 -4.51 -6.05 4.47
C LEU A 109 -5.12 -5.04 5.45
N TRP A 110 -4.59 -3.81 5.46
CA TRP A 110 -5.12 -2.73 6.29
C TRP A 110 -6.49 -2.27 5.83
N ALA A 111 -6.68 -2.13 4.50
CA ALA A 111 -7.98 -1.81 3.92
C ALA A 111 -9.02 -2.91 4.20
N LEU A 112 -8.66 -4.19 4.07
CA LEU A 112 -9.55 -5.31 4.41
C LEU A 112 -10.00 -5.28 5.87
N ARG A 113 -9.04 -5.00 6.79
CA ARG A 113 -9.34 -4.86 8.22
C ARG A 113 -10.29 -3.68 8.47
N LEU A 114 -10.01 -2.52 7.90
CA LEU A 114 -10.89 -1.34 8.01
C LEU A 114 -12.30 -1.62 7.49
N CYS A 115 -12.42 -2.23 6.31
CA CYS A 115 -13.72 -2.58 5.75
C CYS A 115 -14.51 -3.57 6.63
N ALA A 116 -13.83 -4.54 7.26
CA ALA A 116 -14.45 -5.59 8.05
C ALA A 116 -14.78 -5.15 9.49
N GLU A 117 -13.95 -4.30 10.10
CA GLU A 117 -14.03 -3.91 11.51
C GLU A 117 -14.70 -2.55 11.71
N HIS A 118 -14.68 -1.68 10.68
CA HIS A 118 -15.25 -0.32 10.71
C HIS A 118 -16.09 -0.03 9.45
N PRO A 119 -17.13 -0.83 9.17
CA PRO A 119 -17.91 -0.72 7.93
C PRO A 119 -18.62 0.64 7.78
N ASP A 120 -18.93 1.33 8.86
CA ASP A 120 -19.49 2.69 8.90
C ASP A 120 -18.48 3.77 8.43
N ARG A 121 -17.19 3.48 8.47
CA ARG A 121 -16.13 4.38 8.04
C ARG A 121 -15.73 4.17 6.58
N VAL A 122 -16.19 3.12 5.90
CA VAL A 122 -15.74 2.72 4.56
C VAL A 122 -16.89 2.66 3.56
N LEU A 123 -16.89 3.57 2.60
CA LEU A 123 -17.90 3.67 1.55
C LEU A 123 -17.64 2.73 0.36
N GLY A 124 -16.41 2.32 0.18
CA GLY A 124 -15.96 1.42 -0.88
C GLY A 124 -14.45 1.21 -0.81
N ALA A 125 -13.94 0.18 -1.47
CA ALA A 125 -12.52 -0.15 -1.45
C ALA A 125 -11.97 -0.46 -2.84
N VAL A 126 -10.83 0.16 -3.18
CA VAL A 126 -10.05 -0.13 -4.39
C VAL A 126 -8.73 -0.77 -3.96
N PHE A 127 -8.48 -1.97 -4.43
CA PHE A 127 -7.26 -2.75 -4.18
C PHE A 127 -6.42 -2.80 -5.45
N ILE A 128 -5.22 -2.24 -5.42
CA ILE A 128 -4.29 -2.24 -6.55
C ILE A 128 -3.16 -3.22 -6.22
N ALA A 129 -2.92 -4.21 -7.09
CA ALA A 129 -1.89 -5.24 -6.92
C ALA A 129 -1.84 -5.76 -5.47
N PRO A 130 -2.95 -6.27 -4.91
CA PRO A 130 -3.09 -6.52 -3.48
C PRO A 130 -2.12 -7.59 -2.95
N THR A 131 -1.60 -7.39 -1.75
CA THR A 131 -0.99 -8.43 -0.93
C THR A 131 -2.00 -8.86 0.13
N ALA A 132 -2.86 -9.79 -0.20
CA ALA A 132 -3.93 -10.30 0.67
C ALA A 132 -3.65 -11.69 1.25
N ARG A 133 -2.55 -12.32 0.85
CA ARG A 133 -2.12 -13.67 1.28
C ARG A 133 -3.14 -14.78 1.04
N LEU A 134 -3.92 -14.64 -0.01
CA LEU A 134 -4.88 -15.64 -0.48
C LEU A 134 -4.22 -16.73 -1.33
N MET A 135 -3.10 -16.36 -1.96
CA MET A 135 -2.26 -17.26 -2.76
C MET A 135 -0.88 -17.45 -2.08
N PRO A 136 -0.18 -18.54 -2.33
CA PRO A 136 1.19 -18.71 -1.86
C PRO A 136 2.09 -17.61 -2.45
N PRO A 137 3.21 -17.28 -1.79
CA PRO A 137 4.21 -16.37 -2.37
C PRO A 137 4.77 -16.98 -3.67
N LEU A 138 5.34 -16.12 -4.52
CA LEU A 138 6.09 -16.58 -5.69
C LEU A 138 7.15 -17.60 -5.27
N ALA A 139 7.36 -18.64 -6.09
CA ALA A 139 8.22 -19.77 -5.75
C ALA A 139 9.66 -19.36 -5.39
N GLU A 140 10.16 -18.27 -6.00
CA GLU A 140 11.48 -17.74 -5.74
C GLU A 140 11.55 -16.94 -4.42
N ARG A 141 10.41 -16.49 -3.89
CA ARG A 141 10.34 -15.64 -2.69
C ARG A 141 10.14 -16.48 -1.43
N ARG A 142 11.23 -16.99 -0.89
CA ARG A 142 11.23 -17.79 0.35
C ARG A 142 11.29 -16.92 1.59
N VAL A 143 10.16 -16.39 1.99
CA VAL A 143 10.01 -15.45 3.14
C VAL A 143 10.32 -16.14 4.48
N GLU A 144 10.19 -17.46 4.55
CA GLU A 144 10.54 -18.27 5.72
C GLU A 144 12.01 -18.18 6.12
N ARG A 145 12.88 -17.78 5.21
CA ARG A 145 14.31 -17.61 5.44
C ARG A 145 14.71 -16.17 5.80
N PHE A 146 13.75 -15.33 6.18
CA PHE A 146 13.99 -13.91 6.44
C PHE A 146 15.05 -13.65 7.52
N ASP A 147 15.05 -14.43 8.60
CA ASP A 147 15.95 -14.29 9.74
C ASP A 147 17.16 -15.25 9.70
N GLU A 148 17.33 -16.04 8.64
CA GLU A 148 18.49 -16.91 8.48
C GLU A 148 19.71 -16.14 7.94
N VAL A 149 20.91 -16.52 8.40
CA VAL A 149 22.14 -16.06 7.75
C VAL A 149 22.31 -16.81 6.44
N ILE A 150 22.36 -16.08 5.32
CA ILE A 150 22.53 -16.65 3.98
C ILE A 150 23.86 -16.14 3.42
N ASP A 151 24.74 -17.05 3.05
CA ASP A 151 26.00 -16.71 2.41
C ASP A 151 25.74 -16.31 0.95
N ASP A 152 26.26 -15.14 0.54
CA ASP A 152 26.18 -14.59 -0.82
C ASP A 152 24.75 -14.60 -1.42
N PRO A 153 23.73 -13.99 -0.75
CA PRO A 153 22.34 -14.05 -1.19
C PRO A 153 22.15 -13.32 -2.54
N VAL A 154 21.38 -13.95 -3.45
CA VAL A 154 21.08 -13.41 -4.78
C VAL A 154 19.57 -13.35 -5.03
N GLY A 155 19.14 -12.37 -5.81
CA GLY A 155 17.73 -12.21 -6.18
C GLY A 155 16.80 -12.09 -4.96
N TRP A 156 15.75 -12.90 -4.89
CA TRP A 156 14.80 -12.88 -3.76
C TRP A 156 15.41 -13.31 -2.42
N GLN A 157 16.60 -13.96 -2.39
CA GLN A 157 17.30 -14.25 -1.14
C GLN A 157 17.77 -12.97 -0.42
N THR A 158 17.91 -11.86 -1.15
CA THR A 158 18.25 -10.54 -0.58
C THR A 158 17.06 -9.94 0.23
N TYR A 159 15.85 -10.50 0.15
CA TYR A 159 14.77 -10.23 1.08
C TYR A 159 15.06 -10.92 2.42
N ASN A 160 15.97 -10.34 3.18
CA ASN A 160 16.56 -10.97 4.36
C ASN A 160 17.06 -9.92 5.37
N ALA A 161 16.73 -10.12 6.65
CA ALA A 161 17.05 -9.18 7.72
C ALA A 161 18.56 -8.95 7.91
N HIS A 162 19.41 -9.98 7.73
CA HIS A 162 20.86 -9.85 7.83
C HIS A 162 21.44 -9.08 6.64
N TYR A 163 20.91 -9.34 5.44
CA TYR A 163 21.34 -8.63 4.24
C TYR A 163 20.98 -7.14 4.31
N TRP A 164 19.80 -6.79 4.81
CA TRP A 164 19.34 -5.39 4.90
C TRP A 164 20.17 -4.53 5.84
N LYS A 165 20.83 -5.10 6.84
CA LYS A 165 21.69 -4.35 7.76
C LYS A 165 22.90 -3.73 7.07
N THR A 166 23.44 -4.36 6.06
CA THR A 166 24.70 -3.97 5.41
C THR A 166 24.57 -3.67 3.92
N HIS A 167 23.52 -4.18 3.25
CA HIS A 167 23.33 -4.09 1.80
C HIS A 167 21.90 -3.62 1.46
N TYR A 168 21.37 -2.69 2.26
CA TYR A 168 20.01 -2.19 2.05
C TYR A 168 19.80 -1.52 0.69
N PRO A 169 20.75 -0.67 0.18
CA PRO A 169 20.62 -0.08 -1.15
C PRO A 169 20.56 -1.11 -2.29
N GLU A 170 21.31 -2.20 -2.19
CA GLU A 170 21.33 -3.28 -3.17
C GLU A 170 19.99 -4.04 -3.17
N PHE A 171 19.43 -4.31 -1.99
CA PHE A 171 18.09 -4.86 -1.87
C PHE A 171 17.04 -3.92 -2.49
N VAL A 172 17.11 -2.61 -2.20
CA VAL A 172 16.22 -1.62 -2.78
C VAL A 172 16.30 -1.64 -4.31
N ALA A 173 17.51 -1.64 -4.86
CA ALA A 173 17.72 -1.67 -6.31
C ALA A 173 17.13 -2.94 -6.95
N PHE A 174 17.29 -4.10 -6.31
CA PHE A 174 16.68 -5.35 -6.74
C PHE A 174 15.16 -5.28 -6.66
N PHE A 175 14.60 -4.90 -5.51
CA PHE A 175 13.17 -4.95 -5.26
C PHE A 175 12.39 -3.97 -6.14
N VAL A 176 12.89 -2.74 -6.32
CA VAL A 176 12.25 -1.74 -7.17
C VAL A 176 12.17 -2.20 -8.63
N ARG A 177 13.18 -2.94 -9.12
CA ARG A 177 13.13 -3.54 -10.47
C ARG A 177 12.08 -4.64 -10.60
N ARG A 178 11.66 -5.28 -9.50
CA ARG A 178 10.55 -6.23 -9.50
C ARG A 178 9.18 -5.54 -9.46
N ILE A 179 9.13 -4.31 -8.93
CA ILE A 179 7.90 -3.50 -8.92
C ILE A 179 7.51 -3.06 -10.35
N PHE A 180 8.50 -2.69 -11.18
CA PHE A 180 8.29 -2.18 -12.53
C PHE A 180 8.89 -3.14 -13.57
N THR A 181 8.03 -3.99 -14.13
CA THR A 181 8.41 -4.97 -15.16
C THR A 181 8.28 -4.41 -16.58
N GLU A 182 7.55 -3.30 -16.74
CA GLU A 182 7.30 -2.69 -18.03
C GLU A 182 8.54 -1.97 -18.58
N PRO A 183 8.77 -2.00 -19.91
CA PRO A 183 9.85 -1.25 -20.54
C PRO A 183 9.68 0.27 -20.31
N HIS A 184 10.77 1.02 -20.36
CA HIS A 184 10.78 2.48 -20.22
C HIS A 184 10.29 2.99 -18.86
N SER A 185 10.53 2.24 -17.78
CA SER A 185 10.15 2.60 -16.41
C SER A 185 11.25 3.36 -15.64
N THR A 186 12.24 3.94 -16.32
CA THR A 186 13.42 4.57 -15.70
C THR A 186 13.05 5.58 -14.63
N LYS A 187 12.13 6.49 -14.93
CA LYS A 187 11.74 7.55 -13.97
C LYS A 187 11.00 7.00 -12.76
N GLN A 188 10.15 6.01 -12.95
CA GLN A 188 9.45 5.35 -11.86
C GLN A 188 10.41 4.58 -10.95
N ILE A 189 11.41 3.92 -11.54
CA ILE A 189 12.48 3.22 -10.80
C ILE A 189 13.33 4.22 -10.00
N GLU A 190 13.77 5.33 -10.60
CA GLU A 190 14.49 6.39 -9.90
C GLU A 190 13.70 6.92 -8.70
N ASP A 191 12.44 7.29 -8.92
CA ASP A 191 11.59 7.85 -7.88
C ASP A 191 11.40 6.86 -6.72
N ALA A 192 11.02 5.61 -7.04
CA ALA A 192 10.80 4.58 -6.03
C ALA A 192 12.08 4.21 -5.26
N THR A 193 13.23 4.15 -5.96
CA THR A 193 14.54 3.94 -5.33
C THR A 193 14.88 5.10 -4.39
N GLY A 194 14.68 6.35 -4.84
CA GLY A 194 14.94 7.52 -4.01
C GLY A 194 14.11 7.53 -2.74
N TRP A 195 12.81 7.22 -2.84
CA TRP A 195 11.92 7.15 -1.66
C TRP A 195 12.28 5.99 -0.73
N ALA A 196 12.63 4.83 -1.28
CA ALA A 196 13.02 3.68 -0.47
C ALA A 196 14.31 3.91 0.32
N LEU A 197 15.23 4.73 -0.20
CA LEU A 197 16.47 5.10 0.48
C LEU A 197 16.30 6.22 1.53
N GLU A 198 15.09 6.77 1.70
CA GLU A 198 14.76 7.70 2.80
C GLU A 198 14.47 6.97 4.14
N THR A 199 14.32 5.64 4.11
CA THR A 199 14.32 4.76 5.28
C THR A 199 15.57 3.88 5.29
N ASP A 200 15.68 2.93 6.19
CA ASP A 200 16.84 2.06 6.36
C ASP A 200 16.47 0.60 6.59
N GLY A 201 17.49 -0.28 6.55
CA GLY A 201 17.30 -1.72 6.69
C GLY A 201 16.83 -2.15 8.09
N GLU A 202 17.17 -1.41 9.14
CA GLU A 202 16.75 -1.72 10.52
C GLU A 202 15.26 -1.41 10.70
N THR A 203 14.83 -0.23 10.26
CA THR A 203 13.42 0.18 10.25
C THR A 203 12.58 -0.80 9.41
N LEU A 204 13.05 -1.14 8.21
CA LEU A 204 12.34 -2.08 7.35
C LEU A 204 12.27 -3.49 7.95
N THR A 205 13.32 -3.92 8.66
CA THR A 205 13.36 -5.21 9.39
C THR A 205 12.33 -5.21 10.52
N ALA A 206 12.26 -4.15 11.32
CA ALA A 206 11.25 -4.01 12.37
C ALA A 206 9.84 -4.05 11.77
N ALA A 207 9.61 -3.30 10.69
CA ALA A 207 8.33 -3.28 9.98
C ALA A 207 7.94 -4.65 9.41
N ASP A 208 8.88 -5.43 8.88
CA ASP A 208 8.58 -6.77 8.35
C ASP A 208 8.29 -7.80 9.45
N ARG A 209 9.00 -7.73 10.57
CA ARG A 209 8.76 -8.58 11.73
C ARG A 209 7.43 -8.29 12.43
N GLY A 210 6.98 -7.03 12.40
CA GLY A 210 5.70 -6.60 12.98
C GLY A 210 4.46 -7.09 12.22
N ILE A 211 4.66 -7.59 11.00
CA ILE A 211 3.57 -8.06 10.16
C ILE A 211 2.87 -9.26 10.78
N GLU A 212 1.57 -9.14 10.96
CA GLU A 212 0.73 -10.28 11.28
C GLU A 212 0.78 -11.29 10.12
N ARG A 213 1.32 -12.48 10.36
CA ARG A 213 1.36 -13.54 9.36
C ARG A 213 0.02 -14.27 9.31
N CYS A 214 -1.06 -13.54 8.98
CA CYS A 214 -2.37 -14.12 8.75
C CYS A 214 -2.30 -15.19 7.65
N ASP A 215 -2.98 -16.30 7.87
CA ASP A 215 -3.17 -17.31 6.82
C ASP A 215 -4.29 -16.90 5.83
N ALA A 216 -4.40 -17.63 4.74
CA ALA A 216 -5.43 -17.38 3.72
C ALA A 216 -6.86 -17.51 4.30
N ALA A 217 -7.07 -18.35 5.33
CA ALA A 217 -8.37 -18.50 5.97
C ALA A 217 -8.76 -17.26 6.76
N ALA A 218 -7.81 -16.64 7.47
CA ALA A 218 -8.05 -15.37 8.18
C ALA A 218 -8.40 -14.25 7.20
N THR A 219 -7.67 -14.13 6.09
CA THR A 219 -8.00 -13.14 5.06
C THR A 219 -9.38 -13.39 4.43
N ARG A 220 -9.74 -14.64 4.15
CA ARG A 220 -11.09 -14.98 3.65
C ARG A 220 -12.18 -14.59 4.64
N ARG A 221 -11.95 -14.79 5.94
CA ARG A 221 -12.91 -14.35 6.99
C ARG A 221 -13.09 -12.83 7.02
N LEU A 222 -12.00 -12.06 6.87
CA LEU A 222 -12.10 -10.60 6.73
C LEU A 222 -12.87 -10.21 5.46
N ALA A 223 -12.46 -10.76 4.30
CA ALA A 223 -13.09 -10.47 3.01
C ALA A 223 -14.60 -10.76 2.98
N ALA A 224 -15.04 -11.83 3.64
CA ALA A 224 -16.46 -12.20 3.73
C ALA A 224 -17.31 -11.21 4.57
N ARG A 225 -16.67 -10.33 5.35
CA ARG A 225 -17.36 -9.32 6.18
C ARG A 225 -17.49 -7.97 5.48
N LEU A 226 -16.94 -7.79 4.30
CA LEU A 226 -17.02 -6.53 3.57
C LEU A 226 -18.46 -6.28 3.12
N ALA A 227 -19.02 -5.16 3.54
CA ALA A 227 -20.37 -4.72 3.17
C ALA A 227 -20.36 -3.61 2.10
N CYS A 228 -19.18 -3.13 1.71
CA CYS A 228 -19.03 -2.06 0.74
C CYS A 228 -18.66 -2.60 -0.67
N PRO A 229 -18.90 -1.83 -1.75
CA PRO A 229 -18.43 -2.14 -3.08
C PRO A 229 -16.90 -2.29 -3.12
N VAL A 230 -16.41 -3.23 -3.95
CA VAL A 230 -14.99 -3.51 -4.11
C VAL A 230 -14.58 -3.49 -5.58
N LEU A 231 -13.44 -2.85 -5.87
CA LEU A 231 -12.73 -2.93 -7.15
C LEU A 231 -11.32 -3.44 -6.90
N VAL A 232 -10.93 -4.48 -7.63
CA VAL A 232 -9.53 -4.97 -7.67
C VAL A 232 -8.93 -4.61 -9.02
N VAL A 233 -7.73 -4.04 -9.01
CA VAL A 233 -6.95 -3.70 -10.21
C VAL A 233 -5.60 -4.41 -10.10
N HIS A 234 -5.25 -5.30 -11.05
CA HIS A 234 -4.00 -6.05 -10.96
C HIS A 234 -3.33 -6.18 -12.33
N GLY A 235 -2.01 -6.01 -12.34
CA GLY A 235 -1.18 -6.23 -13.52
C GLY A 235 -0.91 -7.73 -13.76
N THR A 236 -0.97 -8.18 -15.03
CA THR A 236 -0.75 -9.60 -15.34
C THR A 236 0.71 -10.03 -15.23
N ASP A 237 1.64 -9.08 -15.28
CA ASP A 237 3.09 -9.33 -15.26
C ASP A 237 3.73 -8.87 -13.93
N ASP A 238 2.92 -8.88 -12.85
CA ASP A 238 3.38 -8.52 -11.51
C ASP A 238 4.41 -9.56 -11.00
N ALA A 239 5.66 -9.10 -10.83
CA ALA A 239 6.78 -9.92 -10.36
C ALA A 239 7.01 -9.83 -8.84
N VAL A 240 6.11 -9.20 -8.09
CA VAL A 240 6.10 -9.12 -6.62
C VAL A 240 5.00 -9.97 -6.03
N ARG A 241 3.81 -9.97 -6.66
CA ARG A 241 2.65 -10.76 -6.28
C ARG A 241 2.01 -11.38 -7.52
N ASP A 242 1.72 -12.66 -7.43
CA ASP A 242 1.02 -13.36 -8.50
C ASP A 242 -0.32 -12.66 -8.81
N TYR A 243 -0.65 -12.54 -10.07
CA TYR A 243 -1.92 -12.00 -10.56
C TYR A 243 -3.14 -12.73 -9.94
N ASP A 244 -3.01 -14.03 -9.68
CA ASP A 244 -4.06 -14.83 -9.06
C ASP A 244 -4.42 -14.37 -7.63
N GLU A 245 -3.55 -13.62 -6.96
CA GLU A 245 -3.88 -12.94 -5.69
C GLU A 245 -5.05 -11.97 -5.86
N GLY A 246 -5.02 -11.15 -6.92
CA GLY A 246 -6.11 -10.23 -7.26
C GLY A 246 -7.39 -10.95 -7.68
N VAL A 247 -7.26 -12.03 -8.45
CA VAL A 247 -8.40 -12.88 -8.83
C VAL A 247 -9.06 -13.48 -7.59
N ALA A 248 -8.25 -14.02 -6.66
CA ALA A 248 -8.75 -14.61 -5.42
C ALA A 248 -9.43 -13.57 -4.53
N LEU A 249 -8.86 -12.36 -4.41
CA LEU A 249 -9.46 -11.29 -3.62
C LEU A 249 -10.80 -10.83 -4.21
N ALA A 250 -10.88 -10.61 -5.52
CA ALA A 250 -12.12 -10.24 -6.19
C ALA A 250 -13.23 -11.29 -5.96
N ARG A 251 -12.87 -12.58 -6.05
CA ARG A 251 -13.81 -13.68 -5.75
C ARG A 251 -14.28 -13.68 -4.30
N CYS A 252 -13.35 -13.52 -3.34
CA CYS A 252 -13.68 -13.55 -1.92
C CYS A 252 -14.56 -12.39 -1.48
N THR A 253 -14.43 -11.23 -2.12
CA THR A 253 -15.20 -10.01 -1.79
C THR A 253 -16.45 -9.83 -2.65
N GLY A 254 -16.63 -10.63 -3.70
CA GLY A 254 -17.65 -10.38 -4.72
C GLY A 254 -17.40 -9.11 -5.54
N GLY A 255 -16.18 -8.58 -5.50
CA GLY A 255 -15.79 -7.34 -6.17
C GLY A 255 -15.51 -7.51 -7.66
N ALA A 256 -15.49 -6.39 -8.38
CA ALA A 256 -15.06 -6.35 -9.78
C ALA A 256 -13.53 -6.48 -9.88
N LEU A 257 -13.05 -7.18 -10.93
CA LEU A 257 -11.63 -7.27 -11.27
C LEU A 257 -11.34 -6.55 -12.59
N VAL A 258 -10.34 -5.70 -12.60
CA VAL A 258 -9.77 -5.11 -13.81
C VAL A 258 -8.34 -5.60 -13.98
N SER A 259 -8.11 -6.39 -15.02
CA SER A 259 -6.79 -6.88 -15.40
C SER A 259 -6.08 -5.86 -16.28
N LEU A 260 -4.85 -5.53 -15.91
CA LEU A 260 -3.98 -4.66 -16.69
C LEU A 260 -2.92 -5.51 -17.39
N THR A 261 -3.18 -5.88 -18.65
CA THR A 261 -2.29 -6.74 -19.43
C THR A 261 -0.91 -6.11 -19.58
N GLY A 262 0.15 -6.86 -19.26
CA GLY A 262 1.54 -6.45 -19.33
C GLY A 262 2.00 -5.49 -18.22
N ALA A 263 1.14 -5.15 -17.26
CA ALA A 263 1.49 -4.26 -16.17
C ALA A 263 2.12 -5.00 -14.99
N GLY A 264 3.08 -4.34 -14.34
CA GLY A 264 3.75 -4.82 -13.13
C GLY A 264 2.99 -4.48 -11.84
N HIS A 265 3.75 -4.40 -10.72
CA HIS A 265 3.20 -4.28 -9.36
C HIS A 265 2.66 -2.88 -9.03
N PHE A 266 3.22 -1.81 -9.63
CA PHE A 266 2.79 -0.42 -9.37
C PHE A 266 2.13 0.22 -10.60
N PRO A 267 1.01 -0.33 -11.11
CA PRO A 267 0.36 0.21 -12.30
C PRO A 267 -0.13 1.65 -12.11
N HIS A 268 -0.45 2.07 -10.87
CA HIS A 268 -0.84 3.44 -10.55
C HIS A 268 0.29 4.46 -10.79
N ALA A 269 1.55 4.05 -10.67
CA ALA A 269 2.70 4.89 -10.98
C ALA A 269 3.11 4.79 -12.46
N ARG A 270 2.88 3.64 -13.11
CA ARG A 270 3.31 3.36 -14.48
C ARG A 270 2.28 3.79 -15.54
N ASP A 271 1.01 3.53 -15.30
CA ASP A 271 -0.13 3.97 -16.12
C ASP A 271 -1.15 4.76 -15.27
N PRO A 272 -0.74 5.95 -14.79
CA PRO A 272 -1.57 6.73 -13.86
C PRO A 272 -2.88 7.18 -14.46
N VAL A 273 -2.94 7.42 -15.78
CA VAL A 273 -4.16 7.88 -16.45
C VAL A 273 -5.25 6.82 -16.32
N ARG A 274 -4.93 5.59 -16.69
CA ARG A 274 -5.88 4.46 -16.64
C ARG A 274 -6.34 4.19 -15.21
N VAL A 275 -5.40 4.14 -14.27
CA VAL A 275 -5.73 3.86 -12.86
C VAL A 275 -6.54 5.01 -12.24
N ASN A 276 -6.21 6.27 -12.54
CA ASN A 276 -6.99 7.42 -12.07
C ASN A 276 -8.44 7.39 -12.57
N LEU A 277 -8.64 7.04 -13.85
CA LEU A 277 -9.99 6.91 -14.42
C LEU A 277 -10.77 5.77 -13.74
N LEU A 278 -10.14 4.63 -13.47
CA LEU A 278 -10.77 3.50 -12.77
C LEU A 278 -11.20 3.90 -11.35
N ILE A 279 -10.30 4.54 -10.58
CA ILE A 279 -10.61 5.02 -9.22
C ILE A 279 -11.78 6.02 -9.29
N LYS A 280 -11.72 6.99 -10.20
CA LYS A 280 -12.78 8.00 -10.33
C LYS A 280 -14.12 7.36 -10.72
N GLN A 281 -14.15 6.49 -11.73
CA GLN A 281 -15.37 5.80 -12.15
C GLN A 281 -15.98 4.94 -11.04
N PHE A 282 -15.14 4.32 -10.22
CA PHE A 282 -15.59 3.57 -9.05
C PHE A 282 -16.18 4.52 -8.00
N ALA A 283 -15.47 5.58 -7.63
CA ALA A 283 -15.90 6.55 -6.63
C ALA A 283 -17.18 7.30 -7.04
N ASP A 284 -17.35 7.65 -8.31
CA ASP A 284 -18.56 8.32 -8.82
C ASP A 284 -19.86 7.48 -8.66
N ARG A 285 -19.74 6.17 -8.52
CA ARG A 285 -20.86 5.25 -8.28
C ARG A 285 -21.23 5.13 -6.80
N ILE A 286 -20.35 5.56 -5.92
CA ILE A 286 -20.58 5.58 -4.48
C ILE A 286 -21.46 6.79 -4.16
N ARG A 287 -22.59 6.53 -3.54
CA ARG A 287 -23.48 7.59 -3.03
C ARG A 287 -23.17 7.78 -1.54
N PRO A 288 -22.72 8.96 -1.13
CA PRO A 288 -22.49 9.26 0.28
C PRO A 288 -23.79 9.31 1.07
#